data_02be3fa762b9d2960982c570a565f747
#
_entry.id   02be3fa762b9d2960982c570a565f747
#
_cell.length_a   1.000
_cell.length_b   1.000
_cell.length_c   1.000
_cell.angle_alpha   90.00
_cell.angle_beta   90.00
_cell.angle_gamma   90.00
#
_symmetry.space_group_name_H-M   'P 1'
#
loop_
_entity.id
_entity.type
_entity.pdbx_description
1 polymer ?
#
loop_
_entity_poly.entity_id
_entity_poly.type
_entity_poly.pdbx_seq_one_letter_code
_entity_poly.pdbx_strand_id
1 'polypeptide(L)'
;YWVEDTLPEGIHTIKDALQLLHFPQKEEDIRTAIESLAWYELVRLQVIIQGAQKKSDISQGIENSGAPDGYVQHVINNLPYSLTGDQQAALKIIQERMADNKPMDALLSADVGSGKTIVQILAALNAVDSGRQAVIVAPTDILAKQIHKAATVALEGVEGLEAVYLSGSMKAADKKKVFKGLKEGDIRLVVGTHTVLTAPDFDNLGFVCFDEQQKFGVEQRERLTIARKDGTIPDFLTATATPTPRTVAQMAYGQVEFIQIKEKPAGRKPVETEWVPAKHSDILNDIVHPMWCDLNSEIAAGHQAFIIAPRVEETSDAPSVTELNNELKTVLPTARIGVVHGKMKVAEQEEVMNSFRNGELDVLIASTIIEVGVDVPGATRIVIMGAERLGASSLHQLRGRVGRNDLPSKCWLVTPAESKSAQARMNALVEHSDGFAIAEADTVTRGEGDILTQSQHGTNKNRFLRLNEHRHLIPSAIESATRILANPTHGKLALQDAEKFFDNSTDL
;
A
#
# COMPACT_ATOMS: atom_id res chain seq x y z
N TYR A 1 -14.45 22.46 30.42
CA TYR A 1 -13.98 21.39 29.51
C TYR A 1 -12.49 21.55 29.26
N TRP A 2 -11.73 20.45 29.20
CA TRP A 2 -10.27 20.39 29.08
C TRP A 2 -9.72 20.96 27.74
N VAL A 3 -10.58 21.38 26.81
CA VAL A 3 -10.22 21.94 25.47
C VAL A 3 -10.46 23.43 25.37
N GLU A 4 -11.24 24.06 26.25
CA GLU A 4 -11.68 25.46 26.09
C GLU A 4 -10.52 26.47 26.11
N ASP A 5 -9.46 26.16 26.85
CA ASP A 5 -8.25 27.01 26.91
C ASP A 5 -7.35 26.94 25.67
N THR A 6 -7.70 26.08 24.69
CA THR A 6 -6.85 25.81 23.50
C THR A 6 -7.58 26.08 22.19
N LEU A 7 -8.73 26.75 22.23
CA LEU A 7 -9.54 27.04 21.04
C LEU A 7 -8.78 27.97 20.09
N PRO A 8 -8.62 27.58 18.81
CA PRO A 8 -8.08 28.47 17.79
C PRO A 8 -9.09 29.55 17.38
N GLU A 9 -8.60 30.57 16.71
CA GLU A 9 -9.43 31.63 16.15
C GLU A 9 -10.47 31.03 15.17
N GLY A 10 -11.73 31.44 15.30
CA GLY A 10 -12.84 30.97 14.49
C GLY A 10 -13.50 29.67 14.96
N ILE A 11 -12.96 29.00 15.97
CA ILE A 11 -13.55 27.79 16.57
C ILE A 11 -14.35 28.18 17.82
N HIS A 12 -15.60 27.80 17.87
CA HIS A 12 -16.53 28.08 18.97
C HIS A 12 -16.53 26.97 20.02
N THR A 13 -16.98 27.29 21.24
CA THR A 13 -17.23 26.27 22.25
C THR A 13 -18.29 25.25 21.77
N ILE A 14 -18.28 24.03 22.30
CA ILE A 14 -19.28 23.02 21.93
C ILE A 14 -20.71 23.56 22.13
N LYS A 15 -20.94 24.30 23.23
CA LYS A 15 -22.22 24.90 23.53
C LYS A 15 -22.66 25.90 22.45
N ASP A 16 -21.77 26.83 22.09
CA ASP A 16 -22.03 27.84 21.09
C ASP A 16 -22.19 27.23 19.69
N ALA A 17 -21.35 26.26 19.34
CA ALA A 17 -21.45 25.52 18.09
C ALA A 17 -22.78 24.77 17.96
N LEU A 18 -23.27 24.11 19.03
CA LEU A 18 -24.57 23.45 19.03
C LEU A 18 -25.71 24.49 18.94
N GLN A 19 -25.56 25.64 19.57
CA GLN A 19 -26.55 26.73 19.48
C GLN A 19 -26.61 27.28 18.04
N LEU A 20 -25.46 27.54 17.40
CA LEU A 20 -25.42 27.95 16.00
C LEU A 20 -26.01 26.91 15.05
N LEU A 21 -25.74 25.62 15.30
CA LEU A 21 -26.25 24.52 14.47
C LEU A 21 -27.77 24.39 14.54
N HIS A 22 -28.38 24.55 15.76
CA HIS A 22 -29.82 24.36 15.96
C HIS A 22 -30.63 25.63 15.71
N PHE A 23 -30.01 26.82 15.87
CA PHE A 23 -30.69 28.11 15.73
C PHE A 23 -29.91 29.07 14.83
N PRO A 24 -29.59 28.67 13.58
CA PRO A 24 -28.78 29.50 12.68
C PRO A 24 -29.55 30.77 12.27
N GLN A 25 -28.85 31.89 12.20
CA GLN A 25 -29.37 33.15 11.67
C GLN A 25 -29.04 33.31 10.18
N LYS A 26 -27.99 32.68 9.73
CA LYS A 26 -27.50 32.65 8.34
C LYS A 26 -26.83 31.30 8.03
N GLU A 27 -26.66 30.97 6.75
CA GLU A 27 -26.11 29.72 6.29
C GLU A 27 -24.65 29.53 6.79
N GLU A 28 -23.89 30.63 6.93
CA GLU A 28 -22.54 30.62 7.45
C GLU A 28 -22.45 30.12 8.91
N ASP A 29 -23.49 30.35 9.72
CA ASP A 29 -23.56 29.87 11.11
C ASP A 29 -23.53 28.33 11.17
N ILE A 30 -24.19 27.66 10.23
CA ILE A 30 -24.21 26.20 10.13
C ILE A 30 -22.81 25.69 9.79
N ARG A 31 -22.14 26.34 8.84
CA ARG A 31 -20.79 25.98 8.42
C ARG A 31 -19.79 26.13 9.58
N THR A 32 -19.82 27.27 10.26
CA THR A 32 -18.97 27.54 11.43
C THR A 32 -19.22 26.56 12.57
N ALA A 33 -20.49 26.18 12.79
CA ALA A 33 -20.84 25.18 13.78
C ALA A 33 -20.27 23.81 13.45
N ILE A 34 -20.41 23.36 12.19
CA ILE A 34 -19.85 22.09 11.71
C ILE A 34 -18.34 22.07 11.80
N GLU A 35 -17.65 23.13 11.37
CA GLU A 35 -16.19 23.27 11.50
C GLU A 35 -15.73 23.17 12.97
N SER A 36 -16.43 23.85 13.87
CA SER A 36 -16.11 23.79 15.30
C SER A 36 -16.28 22.39 15.86
N LEU A 37 -17.38 21.70 15.56
CA LEU A 37 -17.64 20.34 16.03
C LEU A 37 -16.64 19.32 15.41
N ALA A 38 -16.30 19.48 14.13
CA ALA A 38 -15.29 18.68 13.46
C ALA A 38 -13.90 18.86 14.10
N TRP A 39 -13.55 20.08 14.50
CA TRP A 39 -12.30 20.34 15.21
C TRP A 39 -12.24 19.61 16.56
N TYR A 40 -13.33 19.56 17.33
CA TYR A 40 -13.37 18.79 18.58
C TYR A 40 -13.18 17.28 18.34
N GLU A 41 -13.77 16.73 17.27
CA GLU A 41 -13.55 15.35 16.88
C GLU A 41 -12.08 15.09 16.50
N LEU A 42 -11.44 16.03 15.77
CA LEU A 42 -10.02 16.00 15.45
C LEU A 42 -9.14 16.03 16.69
N VAL A 43 -9.40 16.92 17.64
CA VAL A 43 -8.61 17.01 18.89
C VAL A 43 -8.71 15.71 19.69
N ARG A 44 -9.91 15.11 19.81
CA ARG A 44 -10.05 13.81 20.47
C ARG A 44 -9.22 12.73 19.80
N LEU A 45 -9.27 12.69 18.48
CA LEU A 45 -8.46 11.77 17.71
C LEU A 45 -6.96 11.99 17.93
N GLN A 46 -6.50 13.23 17.89
CA GLN A 46 -5.11 13.58 18.15
C GLN A 46 -4.66 13.24 19.57
N VAL A 47 -5.53 13.38 20.55
CA VAL A 47 -5.25 12.99 21.95
C VAL A 47 -4.99 11.49 22.04
N ILE A 48 -5.79 10.65 21.36
CA ILE A 48 -5.56 9.20 21.32
C ILE A 48 -4.24 8.88 20.63
N ILE A 49 -4.01 9.47 19.46
CA ILE A 49 -2.82 9.25 18.64
C ILE A 49 -1.54 9.60 19.43
N GLN A 50 -1.46 10.84 19.93
CA GLN A 50 -0.31 11.32 20.67
C GLN A 50 -0.16 10.62 22.03
N GLY A 51 -1.29 10.21 22.65
CA GLY A 51 -1.29 9.41 23.87
C GLY A 51 -0.71 8.02 23.65
N ALA A 52 -1.04 7.39 22.51
CA ALA A 52 -0.44 6.12 22.10
C ALA A 52 1.05 6.29 21.76
N GLN A 53 1.43 7.37 21.06
CA GLN A 53 2.82 7.71 20.78
C GLN A 53 3.62 7.94 22.07
N LYS A 54 3.09 8.65 23.06
CA LYS A 54 3.73 8.81 24.37
C LYS A 54 3.91 7.49 25.12
N LYS A 55 2.99 6.53 24.99
CA LYS A 55 3.18 5.17 25.50
C LYS A 55 4.27 4.43 24.72
N SER A 56 4.36 4.62 23.42
CA SER A 56 5.44 4.10 22.56
C SER A 56 6.78 4.80 22.79
N ASP A 57 6.80 6.09 23.13
CA ASP A 57 8.00 6.83 23.52
C ASP A 57 8.68 6.30 24.81
N ILE A 58 7.92 5.50 25.61
CA ILE A 58 8.45 4.75 26.76
C ILE A 58 9.09 3.44 26.29
N SER A 59 8.77 2.99 25.10
CA SER A 59 9.32 1.76 24.52
C SER A 59 10.73 2.07 24.00
N GLN A 60 11.68 1.25 24.42
CA GLN A 60 13.06 1.36 23.99
C GLN A 60 13.20 0.75 22.59
N GLY A 61 13.62 1.54 21.61
CA GLY A 61 13.98 1.08 20.28
C GLY A 61 15.31 0.34 20.27
N ILE A 62 15.67 -0.13 19.11
CA ILE A 62 16.96 -0.78 18.84
C ILE A 62 17.76 0.16 17.94
N GLU A 63 18.91 0.62 18.40
CA GLU A 63 19.81 1.38 17.54
C GLU A 63 20.35 0.49 16.42
N ASN A 64 19.95 0.79 15.19
CA ASN A 64 20.42 0.14 13.97
C ASN A 64 21.22 1.17 13.15
N SER A 65 22.40 1.55 13.64
CA SER A 65 23.24 2.60 13.02
C SER A 65 23.95 2.15 11.74
N GLY A 66 23.86 0.86 11.38
CA GLY A 66 24.56 0.30 10.25
C GLY A 66 26.07 0.24 10.45
N ALA A 67 26.81 0.02 9.34
CA ALA A 67 28.25 0.08 9.31
C ALA A 67 28.73 0.87 8.06
N PRO A 68 29.73 1.76 8.18
CA PRO A 68 30.19 2.59 7.06
C PRO A 68 30.61 1.78 5.82
N ASP A 69 31.29 0.65 6.03
CA ASP A 69 31.75 -0.28 4.98
C ASP A 69 30.97 -1.60 5.04
N GLY A 70 29.68 -1.55 5.42
CA GLY A 70 28.83 -2.71 5.57
C GLY A 70 28.19 -3.19 4.28
N TYR A 71 27.24 -4.10 4.42
CA TYR A 71 26.48 -4.70 3.31
C TYR A 71 25.71 -3.64 2.49
N VAL A 72 25.19 -2.60 3.14
CA VAL A 72 24.50 -1.50 2.46
C VAL A 72 25.42 -0.83 1.44
N GLN A 73 26.63 -0.43 1.86
CA GLN A 73 27.57 0.25 0.98
C GLN A 73 28.08 -0.67 -0.11
N HIS A 74 28.35 -1.95 0.23
CA HIS A 74 28.78 -2.95 -0.75
C HIS A 74 27.72 -3.12 -1.86
N VAL A 75 26.46 -3.28 -1.48
CA VAL A 75 25.34 -3.42 -2.45
C VAL A 75 25.24 -2.17 -3.32
N ILE A 76 25.23 -0.97 -2.74
CA ILE A 76 25.11 0.30 -3.51
C ILE A 76 26.24 0.41 -4.55
N ASN A 77 27.48 0.06 -4.18
CA ASN A 77 28.62 0.14 -5.08
C ASN A 77 28.59 -0.87 -6.23
N ASN A 78 27.88 -2.01 -6.05
CA ASN A 78 27.80 -3.08 -7.03
C ASN A 78 26.48 -3.11 -7.82
N LEU A 79 25.55 -2.20 -7.55
CA LEU A 79 24.33 -2.10 -8.36
C LEU A 79 24.68 -1.75 -9.83
N PRO A 80 24.01 -2.38 -10.82
CA PRO A 80 24.21 -2.07 -12.24
C PRO A 80 23.62 -0.71 -12.65
N TYR A 81 23.08 0.05 -11.71
CA TYR A 81 22.47 1.38 -11.88
C TYR A 81 22.70 2.23 -10.62
N SER A 82 22.61 3.54 -10.75
CA SER A 82 22.63 4.44 -9.59
C SER A 82 21.23 4.58 -8.98
N LEU A 83 21.17 4.69 -7.65
CA LEU A 83 19.92 5.06 -6.98
C LEU A 83 19.48 6.45 -7.40
N THR A 84 18.17 6.65 -7.58
CA THR A 84 17.60 7.97 -7.86
C THR A 84 17.76 8.90 -6.64
N GLY A 85 17.60 10.21 -6.84
CA GLY A 85 17.68 11.18 -5.76
C GLY A 85 16.69 10.91 -4.63
N ASP A 86 15.44 10.56 -5.00
CA ASP A 86 14.40 10.21 -4.03
C ASP A 86 14.70 8.91 -3.28
N GLN A 87 15.28 7.90 -3.94
CA GLN A 87 15.68 6.65 -3.29
C GLN A 87 16.80 6.87 -2.27
N GLN A 88 17.79 7.71 -2.61
CA GLN A 88 18.87 8.06 -1.70
C GLN A 88 18.34 8.86 -0.50
N ALA A 89 17.46 9.83 -0.74
CA ALA A 89 16.84 10.61 0.32
C ALA A 89 15.98 9.74 1.25
N ALA A 90 15.18 8.84 0.67
CA ALA A 90 14.37 7.90 1.44
C ALA A 90 15.23 6.96 2.31
N LEU A 91 16.28 6.40 1.74
CA LEU A 91 17.20 5.53 2.48
C LEU A 91 17.88 6.29 3.63
N LYS A 92 18.31 7.51 3.39
CA LYS A 92 18.93 8.37 4.42
C LYS A 92 17.99 8.63 5.59
N ILE A 93 16.73 9.02 5.32
CA ILE A 93 15.72 9.23 6.36
C ILE A 93 15.52 7.94 7.17
N ILE A 94 15.37 6.79 6.50
CA ILE A 94 15.19 5.49 7.16
C ILE A 94 16.40 5.18 8.06
N GLN A 95 17.62 5.36 7.58
CA GLN A 95 18.83 5.10 8.36
C GLN A 95 18.96 6.03 9.56
N GLU A 96 18.67 7.32 9.41
CA GLU A 96 18.66 8.30 10.51
C GLU A 96 17.66 7.91 11.61
N ARG A 97 16.49 7.41 11.23
CA ARG A 97 15.47 6.94 12.18
C ARG A 97 15.83 5.61 12.85
N MET A 98 16.39 4.68 12.09
CA MET A 98 16.88 3.41 12.62
C MET A 98 18.06 3.57 13.58
N ALA A 99 18.83 4.66 13.46
CA ALA A 99 19.91 4.98 14.38
C ALA A 99 19.45 5.63 15.69
N ASP A 100 18.18 6.02 15.80
CA ASP A 100 17.60 6.56 17.03
C ASP A 100 17.32 5.40 18.04
N ASN A 101 17.25 5.73 19.32
CA ASN A 101 16.87 4.81 20.38
C ASN A 101 15.34 4.61 20.52
N LYS A 102 14.57 5.20 19.62
CA LYS A 102 13.11 5.04 19.47
C LYS A 102 12.77 4.12 18.32
N PRO A 103 11.78 3.22 18.48
CA PRO A 103 11.39 2.35 17.39
C PRO A 103 10.85 3.20 16.23
N MET A 104 11.38 2.98 15.03
CA MET A 104 10.83 3.60 13.83
C MET A 104 9.50 2.94 13.46
N ASP A 105 8.47 3.73 13.16
CA ASP A 105 7.26 3.29 12.43
C ASP A 105 7.07 4.23 11.23
N ALA A 106 7.45 3.76 10.05
CA ALA A 106 7.47 4.56 8.84
C ALA A 106 6.71 3.90 7.69
N LEU A 107 6.10 4.75 6.85
CA LEU A 107 5.44 4.37 5.61
C LEU A 107 6.25 4.86 4.42
N LEU A 108 6.77 3.92 3.65
CA LEU A 108 7.42 4.17 2.36
C LEU A 108 6.37 4.08 1.24
N SER A 109 5.96 5.21 0.72
CA SER A 109 5.10 5.31 -0.46
C SER A 109 5.96 5.48 -1.71
N ALA A 110 5.81 4.57 -2.66
CA ALA A 110 6.63 4.56 -3.86
C ALA A 110 5.82 4.03 -5.03
N ASP A 111 5.63 4.83 -6.07
CA ASP A 111 4.84 4.44 -7.25
C ASP A 111 5.32 3.13 -7.87
N VAL A 112 4.44 2.45 -8.60
CA VAL A 112 4.79 1.19 -9.26
C VAL A 112 5.98 1.42 -10.18
N GLY A 113 7.05 0.64 -9.93
CA GLY A 113 8.28 0.73 -10.71
C GLY A 113 9.25 1.85 -10.32
N SER A 114 9.04 2.59 -9.25
CA SER A 114 10.01 3.57 -8.73
C SER A 114 11.20 2.93 -8.00
N GLY A 115 11.28 1.59 -7.96
CA GLY A 115 12.39 0.87 -7.32
C GLY A 115 12.26 0.75 -5.80
N LYS A 116 11.05 0.71 -5.26
CA LYS A 116 10.73 0.47 -3.85
C LYS A 116 11.53 -0.69 -3.22
N THR A 117 11.64 -1.80 -3.96
CA THR A 117 12.24 -3.05 -3.47
C THR A 117 13.71 -2.89 -3.07
N ILE A 118 14.49 -2.12 -3.81
CA ILE A 118 15.90 -1.92 -3.45
C ILE A 118 16.04 -1.13 -2.14
N VAL A 119 15.18 -0.14 -1.90
CA VAL A 119 15.18 0.63 -0.65
C VAL A 119 14.78 -0.24 0.54
N GLN A 120 13.80 -1.15 0.37
CA GLN A 120 13.42 -2.14 1.39
C GLN A 120 14.59 -3.08 1.73
N ILE A 121 15.31 -3.56 0.71
CA ILE A 121 16.48 -4.45 0.89
C ILE A 121 17.60 -3.68 1.61
N LEU A 122 17.93 -2.47 1.19
CA LEU A 122 18.97 -1.66 1.83
C LEU A 122 18.63 -1.29 3.28
N ALA A 123 17.36 -1.01 3.59
CA ALA A 123 16.90 -0.80 4.97
C ALA A 123 17.06 -2.08 5.82
N ALA A 124 16.70 -3.23 5.28
CA ALA A 124 16.91 -4.51 5.96
C ALA A 124 18.39 -4.80 6.20
N LEU A 125 19.26 -4.51 5.22
CA LEU A 125 20.70 -4.66 5.33
C LEU A 125 21.31 -3.71 6.38
N ASN A 126 20.76 -2.53 6.58
CA ASN A 126 21.20 -1.61 7.63
C ASN A 126 21.05 -2.21 9.03
N ALA A 127 19.97 -2.94 9.29
CA ALA A 127 19.79 -3.69 10.53
C ALA A 127 20.78 -4.88 10.62
N VAL A 128 21.04 -5.56 9.50
CA VAL A 128 22.01 -6.66 9.44
C VAL A 128 23.43 -6.15 9.69
N ASP A 129 23.80 -4.99 9.17
CA ASP A 129 25.07 -4.31 9.44
C ASP A 129 25.21 -3.94 10.92
N SER A 130 24.11 -3.72 11.62
CA SER A 130 24.08 -3.50 13.07
C SER A 130 24.08 -4.80 13.90
N GLY A 131 24.33 -5.96 13.26
CA GLY A 131 24.33 -7.27 13.94
C GLY A 131 22.95 -7.81 14.31
N ARG A 132 21.89 -7.33 13.64
CA ARG A 132 20.48 -7.72 13.89
C ARG A 132 19.96 -8.64 12.79
N GLN A 133 18.78 -9.22 13.06
CA GLN A 133 18.02 -9.93 12.03
C GLN A 133 16.99 -8.98 11.39
N ALA A 134 16.78 -9.16 10.10
CA ALA A 134 15.83 -8.39 9.33
C ALA A 134 14.84 -9.29 8.58
N VAL A 135 13.60 -8.85 8.50
CA VAL A 135 12.48 -9.57 7.87
C VAL A 135 11.82 -8.68 6.83
N ILE A 136 11.60 -9.23 5.62
CA ILE A 136 10.73 -8.60 4.61
C ILE A 136 9.56 -9.55 4.35
N VAL A 137 8.34 -9.07 4.61
CA VAL A 137 7.08 -9.84 4.47
C VAL A 137 6.32 -9.36 3.24
N ALA A 138 6.02 -10.27 2.32
CA ALA A 138 5.21 -9.99 1.15
C ALA A 138 3.86 -10.72 1.21
N PRO A 139 2.78 -10.18 0.62
CA PRO A 139 1.43 -10.74 0.74
C PRO A 139 1.24 -12.05 -0.04
N THR A 140 2.03 -12.28 -1.08
CA THR A 140 1.93 -13.49 -1.91
C THR A 140 3.27 -14.16 -2.12
N ASP A 141 3.21 -15.46 -2.43
CA ASP A 141 4.40 -16.30 -2.69
C ASP A 141 5.20 -15.78 -3.91
N ILE A 142 4.50 -15.33 -4.95
CA ILE A 142 5.11 -14.77 -6.16
C ILE A 142 5.91 -13.52 -5.84
N LEU A 143 5.34 -12.59 -5.06
CA LEU A 143 6.03 -11.36 -4.68
C LEU A 143 7.19 -11.63 -3.73
N ALA A 144 7.01 -12.53 -2.76
CA ALA A 144 8.10 -12.94 -1.87
C ALA A 144 9.28 -13.54 -2.63
N LYS A 145 9.02 -14.42 -3.63
CA LYS A 145 10.06 -14.97 -4.52
C LYS A 145 10.77 -13.88 -5.32
N GLN A 146 10.06 -12.85 -5.79
CA GLN A 146 10.67 -11.73 -6.53
C GLN A 146 11.56 -10.87 -5.64
N ILE A 147 11.09 -10.51 -4.44
CA ILE A 147 11.91 -9.75 -3.47
C ILE A 147 13.12 -10.57 -3.06
N HIS A 148 12.93 -11.87 -2.79
CA HIS A 148 14.04 -12.78 -2.47
C HIS A 148 15.06 -12.85 -3.60
N LYS A 149 14.61 -13.01 -4.86
CA LYS A 149 15.51 -13.00 -6.03
C LYS A 149 16.26 -11.67 -6.14
N ALA A 150 15.57 -10.55 -5.96
CA ALA A 150 16.22 -9.22 -5.98
C ALA A 150 17.27 -9.09 -4.86
N ALA A 151 16.96 -9.57 -3.65
CA ALA A 151 17.90 -9.59 -2.53
C ALA A 151 19.11 -10.51 -2.82
N THR A 152 18.88 -11.69 -3.40
CA THR A 152 19.96 -12.61 -3.78
C THR A 152 20.88 -11.98 -4.82
N VAL A 153 20.33 -11.35 -5.85
CA VAL A 153 21.13 -10.64 -6.87
C VAL A 153 21.89 -9.46 -6.27
N ALA A 154 21.27 -8.70 -5.39
CA ALA A 154 21.93 -7.58 -4.70
C ALA A 154 23.08 -8.04 -3.80
N LEU A 155 23.02 -9.26 -3.29
CA LEU A 155 24.05 -9.87 -2.44
C LEU A 155 25.06 -10.72 -3.22
N GLU A 156 25.05 -10.73 -4.55
CA GLU A 156 26.08 -11.42 -5.34
C GLU A 156 27.48 -10.89 -5.02
N GLY A 157 28.38 -11.78 -4.68
CA GLY A 157 29.74 -11.43 -4.25
C GLY A 157 29.91 -10.99 -2.80
N VAL A 158 28.83 -11.01 -2.01
CA VAL A 158 28.87 -10.70 -0.58
C VAL A 158 29.13 -12.00 0.21
N GLU A 159 30.24 -12.05 0.94
CA GLU A 159 30.53 -13.20 1.80
C GLU A 159 29.80 -13.14 3.13
N GLY A 160 29.34 -14.29 3.61
CA GLY A 160 28.80 -14.46 4.97
C GLY A 160 27.37 -13.95 5.17
N LEU A 161 26.67 -13.53 4.13
CA LEU A 161 25.26 -13.17 4.19
C LEU A 161 24.48 -13.73 3.00
N GLU A 162 23.40 -14.43 3.30
CA GLU A 162 22.43 -14.92 2.31
C GLU A 162 21.02 -14.43 2.66
N ALA A 163 20.24 -14.10 1.65
CA ALA A 163 18.81 -13.91 1.81
C ALA A 163 18.12 -15.28 1.82
N VAL A 164 17.37 -15.59 2.86
CA VAL A 164 16.66 -16.86 3.00
C VAL A 164 15.19 -16.68 2.69
N TYR A 165 14.65 -17.57 1.85
CA TYR A 165 13.22 -17.58 1.51
C TYR A 165 12.42 -18.44 2.49
N LEU A 166 11.22 -17.94 2.89
CA LEU A 166 10.31 -18.66 3.78
C LEU A 166 8.85 -18.48 3.37
N SER A 167 8.18 -19.56 2.99
CA SER A 167 6.76 -19.52 2.63
C SER A 167 5.96 -20.75 3.07
N GLY A 168 4.62 -20.63 2.98
CA GLY A 168 3.69 -21.72 3.28
C GLY A 168 3.82 -22.91 2.34
N SER A 169 4.29 -22.72 1.11
CA SER A 169 4.45 -23.76 0.10
C SER A 169 5.68 -24.65 0.29
N MET A 170 6.63 -24.25 1.15
CA MET A 170 7.84 -25.03 1.44
C MET A 170 7.52 -26.33 2.19
N LYS A 171 8.39 -27.35 2.01
CA LYS A 171 8.32 -28.61 2.76
C LYS A 171 8.52 -28.35 4.27
N ALA A 172 7.81 -29.10 5.10
CA ALA A 172 7.86 -28.94 6.57
C ALA A 172 9.28 -29.06 7.15
N ALA A 173 10.10 -29.94 6.57
CA ALA A 173 11.50 -30.12 7.00
C ALA A 173 12.36 -28.87 6.72
N ASP A 174 12.16 -28.21 5.57
CA ASP A 174 12.90 -27.02 5.20
C ASP A 174 12.47 -25.81 6.04
N LYS A 175 11.15 -25.65 6.28
CA LYS A 175 10.64 -24.65 7.23
C LYS A 175 11.26 -24.80 8.62
N LYS A 176 11.35 -26.04 9.13
CA LYS A 176 11.95 -26.32 10.43
C LYS A 176 13.42 -25.91 10.50
N LYS A 177 14.18 -26.12 9.40
CA LYS A 177 15.57 -25.66 9.31
C LYS A 177 15.67 -24.14 9.37
N VAL A 178 14.81 -23.43 8.59
CA VAL A 178 14.76 -21.96 8.60
C VAL A 178 14.40 -21.44 9.99
N PHE A 179 13.37 -21.99 10.63
CA PHE A 179 12.97 -21.59 11.99
C PHE A 179 14.10 -21.81 13.01
N LYS A 180 14.85 -22.93 12.88
CA LYS A 180 16.01 -23.17 13.72
C LYS A 180 17.08 -22.11 13.50
N GLY A 181 17.45 -21.82 12.25
CA GLY A 181 18.46 -20.79 11.94
C GLY A 181 18.06 -19.38 12.36
N LEU A 182 16.76 -19.03 12.31
CA LEU A 182 16.27 -17.76 12.83
C LEU A 182 16.43 -17.67 14.36
N LYS A 183 16.14 -18.77 15.07
CA LYS A 183 16.28 -18.85 16.53
C LYS A 183 17.73 -18.86 17.00
N GLU A 184 18.64 -19.44 16.22
CA GLU A 184 20.07 -19.55 16.53
C GLU A 184 20.89 -18.33 16.06
N GLY A 185 20.26 -17.40 15.29
CA GLY A 185 20.93 -16.22 14.73
C GLY A 185 21.74 -16.46 13.47
N ASP A 186 21.76 -17.69 12.94
CA ASP A 186 22.48 -18.06 11.72
C ASP A 186 21.86 -17.40 10.48
N ILE A 187 20.54 -17.22 10.48
CA ILE A 187 19.82 -16.53 9.40
C ILE A 187 19.56 -15.09 9.84
N ARG A 188 20.20 -14.15 9.13
CA ARG A 188 20.10 -12.72 9.43
C ARG A 188 19.13 -11.95 8.53
N LEU A 189 18.92 -12.40 7.30
CA LEU A 189 17.96 -11.80 6.37
C LEU A 189 16.98 -12.86 5.87
N VAL A 190 15.69 -12.67 6.14
CA VAL A 190 14.62 -13.54 5.65
C VAL A 190 13.59 -12.75 4.84
N VAL A 191 13.23 -13.30 3.69
CA VAL A 191 12.15 -12.79 2.83
C VAL A 191 11.08 -13.86 2.71
N GLY A 192 9.83 -13.52 3.02
CA GLY A 192 8.79 -14.55 2.96
C GLY A 192 7.37 -14.00 2.97
N THR A 193 6.42 -14.94 3.09
CA THR A 193 5.00 -14.63 3.21
C THR A 193 4.57 -14.58 4.70
N HIS A 194 3.27 -14.52 4.95
CA HIS A 194 2.71 -14.61 6.32
C HIS A 194 3.28 -15.78 7.16
N THR A 195 3.89 -16.79 6.54
CA THR A 195 4.56 -17.89 7.24
C THR A 195 5.68 -17.39 8.17
N VAL A 196 6.35 -16.30 7.82
CA VAL A 196 7.38 -15.67 8.67
C VAL A 196 6.79 -15.24 10.03
N LEU A 197 5.52 -14.80 10.03
CA LEU A 197 4.80 -14.38 11.23
C LEU A 197 4.51 -15.55 12.18
N THR A 198 4.64 -16.78 11.70
CA THR A 198 4.45 -18.01 12.49
C THR A 198 5.77 -18.55 13.02
N ALA A 199 6.90 -17.90 12.72
CA ALA A 199 8.18 -18.27 13.28
C ALA A 199 8.11 -18.18 14.83
N PRO A 200 8.54 -19.21 15.54
CA PRO A 200 8.36 -19.26 16.99
C PRO A 200 9.19 -18.22 17.73
N ASP A 201 10.43 -18.00 17.29
CA ASP A 201 11.38 -17.08 17.91
C ASP A 201 12.39 -16.55 16.88
N PHE A 202 12.84 -15.31 17.08
CA PHE A 202 14.04 -14.72 16.51
C PHE A 202 15.08 -14.53 17.60
N ASP A 203 16.35 -14.68 17.27
CA ASP A 203 17.43 -14.42 18.22
C ASP A 203 17.54 -12.92 18.51
N ASN A 204 17.65 -12.12 17.46
CA ASN A 204 17.92 -10.68 17.56
C ASN A 204 17.24 -9.87 16.45
N LEU A 205 15.89 -9.93 16.37
CA LEU A 205 15.12 -9.20 15.38
C LEU A 205 15.25 -7.68 15.60
N GLY A 206 15.75 -6.94 14.61
CA GLY A 206 15.91 -5.48 14.66
C GLY A 206 15.07 -4.71 13.65
N PHE A 207 14.60 -5.38 12.58
CA PHE A 207 13.87 -4.69 11.51
C PHE A 207 12.82 -5.58 10.87
N VAL A 208 11.65 -5.00 10.61
CA VAL A 208 10.54 -5.65 9.92
C VAL A 208 9.99 -4.73 8.82
N CYS A 209 9.98 -5.23 7.59
CA CYS A 209 9.36 -4.55 6.47
C CYS A 209 8.13 -5.32 5.99
N PHE A 210 6.97 -4.66 5.89
CA PHE A 210 5.78 -5.19 5.21
C PHE A 210 5.63 -4.55 3.82
N ASP A 211 5.66 -5.37 2.79
CA ASP A 211 5.31 -4.91 1.45
C ASP A 211 3.79 -5.07 1.23
N GLU A 212 3.15 -4.01 0.70
CA GLU A 212 1.69 -3.94 0.47
C GLU A 212 0.86 -4.30 1.74
N GLN A 213 1.08 -3.53 2.80
CA GLN A 213 0.48 -3.73 4.14
C GLN A 213 -1.02 -3.97 4.15
N GLN A 214 -1.78 -3.33 3.25
CA GLN A 214 -3.24 -3.43 3.19
C GLN A 214 -3.75 -4.86 2.99
N LYS A 215 -2.87 -5.79 2.65
CA LYS A 215 -3.19 -7.22 2.47
C LYS A 215 -2.94 -8.08 3.72
N PHE A 216 -2.48 -7.46 4.82
CA PHE A 216 -2.24 -8.14 6.09
C PHE A 216 -3.24 -7.70 7.17
N GLY A 217 -3.69 -8.66 8.00
CA GLY A 217 -4.54 -8.38 9.15
C GLY A 217 -3.78 -7.67 10.30
N VAL A 218 -4.50 -6.92 11.12
CA VAL A 218 -3.93 -6.17 12.26
C VAL A 218 -3.23 -7.11 13.24
N GLU A 219 -3.87 -8.22 13.63
CA GLU A 219 -3.30 -9.22 14.54
C GLU A 219 -2.01 -9.87 14.03
N GLN A 220 -1.88 -9.98 12.70
CA GLN A 220 -0.68 -10.56 12.09
C GLN A 220 0.53 -9.64 12.23
N ARG A 221 0.33 -8.32 12.20
CA ARG A 221 1.38 -7.32 12.40
C ARG A 221 1.85 -7.30 13.85
N GLU A 222 0.92 -7.29 14.79
CA GLU A 222 1.20 -7.18 16.23
C GLU A 222 2.18 -8.25 16.72
N ARG A 223 2.17 -9.44 16.12
CA ARG A 223 3.07 -10.53 16.51
C ARG A 223 4.57 -10.21 16.35
N LEU A 224 4.95 -9.43 15.35
CA LEU A 224 6.34 -9.02 15.13
C LEU A 224 6.66 -7.64 15.77
N THR A 225 5.63 -6.90 16.18
CA THR A 225 5.77 -5.61 16.88
C THR A 225 5.75 -5.75 18.40
N ILE A 226 5.50 -6.96 18.93
CA ILE A 226 5.55 -7.19 20.38
C ILE A 226 6.99 -6.99 20.84
N ALA A 227 7.12 -6.26 21.95
CA ALA A 227 8.41 -6.05 22.61
C ALA A 227 9.15 -7.38 22.82
N ARG A 228 10.42 -7.40 22.47
CA ARG A 228 11.31 -8.53 22.67
C ARG A 228 11.46 -8.84 24.16
N LYS A 229 12.09 -9.95 24.50
CA LYS A 229 12.36 -10.37 25.89
C LYS A 229 13.14 -9.31 26.70
N ASP A 230 13.94 -8.48 26.00
CA ASP A 230 14.67 -7.36 26.57
C ASP A 230 13.85 -6.06 26.69
N GLY A 231 12.57 -6.08 26.27
CA GLY A 231 11.67 -4.93 26.30
C GLY A 231 11.82 -3.98 25.10
N THR A 232 12.76 -4.24 24.18
CA THR A 232 12.96 -3.43 22.97
C THR A 232 11.97 -3.79 21.88
N ILE A 233 11.67 -2.82 20.98
CA ILE A 233 10.78 -3.01 19.83
C ILE A 233 11.60 -2.84 18.54
N PRO A 234 11.47 -3.76 17.56
CA PRO A 234 12.12 -3.64 16.27
C PRO A 234 11.62 -2.43 15.49
N ASP A 235 12.44 -1.91 14.57
CA ASP A 235 12.03 -0.91 13.59
C ASP A 235 11.03 -1.47 12.59
N PHE A 236 10.05 -0.65 12.22
CA PHE A 236 8.96 -1.01 11.36
C PHE A 236 8.93 -0.14 10.12
N LEU A 237 8.95 -0.78 8.94
CA LEU A 237 8.76 -0.14 7.65
C LEU A 237 7.56 -0.76 6.94
N THR A 238 6.57 0.04 6.64
CA THR A 238 5.50 -0.35 5.73
C THR A 238 5.80 0.21 4.36
N ALA A 239 5.74 -0.60 3.32
CA ALA A 239 5.95 -0.14 1.96
C ALA A 239 4.70 -0.39 1.11
N THR A 240 4.29 0.61 0.32
CA THR A 240 3.10 0.50 -0.56
C THR A 240 3.28 1.31 -1.83
N ALA A 241 2.72 0.81 -2.94
CA ALA A 241 2.62 1.59 -4.18
C ALA A 241 1.40 2.53 -4.19
N THR A 242 0.36 2.18 -3.43
CA THR A 242 -0.89 2.95 -3.36
C THR A 242 -1.37 2.99 -1.91
N PRO A 243 -1.18 4.11 -1.22
CA PRO A 243 -1.72 4.25 0.13
C PRO A 243 -3.25 4.08 0.09
N THR A 244 -3.77 3.35 1.05
CA THR A 244 -5.23 3.26 1.24
C THR A 244 -5.77 4.54 1.85
N PRO A 245 -7.08 4.82 1.76
CA PRO A 245 -7.68 5.95 2.47
C PRO A 245 -7.34 5.97 3.97
N ARG A 246 -7.27 4.80 4.61
CA ARG A 246 -6.83 4.67 6.00
C ARG A 246 -5.39 5.13 6.19
N THR A 247 -4.50 4.75 5.28
CA THR A 247 -3.09 5.12 5.33
C THR A 247 -2.91 6.63 5.12
N VAL A 248 -3.67 7.22 4.19
CA VAL A 248 -3.72 8.67 3.96
C VAL A 248 -4.17 9.40 5.24
N ALA A 249 -5.17 8.88 5.93
CA ALA A 249 -5.62 9.44 7.20
C ALA A 249 -4.54 9.33 8.29
N GLN A 250 -3.89 8.18 8.44
CA GLN A 250 -2.81 7.97 9.42
C GLN A 250 -1.65 8.96 9.18
N MET A 251 -1.31 9.23 7.91
CA MET A 251 -0.31 10.24 7.54
C MET A 251 -0.78 11.66 7.87
N ALA A 252 -2.00 12.01 7.48
CA ALA A 252 -2.56 13.33 7.75
C ALA A 252 -2.62 13.64 9.25
N TYR A 253 -2.81 12.62 10.08
CA TYR A 253 -2.84 12.75 11.53
C TYR A 253 -1.46 12.59 12.21
N GLY A 254 -0.38 12.41 11.45
CA GLY A 254 0.98 12.28 11.99
C GLY A 254 1.22 11.00 12.80
N GLN A 255 0.43 9.93 12.55
CA GLN A 255 0.58 8.64 13.23
C GLN A 255 1.80 7.84 12.78
N VAL A 256 2.20 8.03 11.53
CA VAL A 256 3.29 7.29 10.87
C VAL A 256 4.15 8.27 10.11
N GLU A 257 5.47 8.11 10.17
CA GLU A 257 6.38 8.92 9.36
C GLU A 257 6.22 8.58 7.88
N PHE A 258 6.02 9.60 7.06
CA PHE A 258 5.76 9.42 5.64
C PHE A 258 7.00 9.71 4.80
N ILE A 259 7.46 8.69 4.09
CA ILE A 259 8.62 8.75 3.19
C ILE A 259 8.12 8.48 1.78
N GLN A 260 8.41 9.34 0.82
CA GLN A 260 7.89 9.22 -0.55
C GLN A 260 9.01 9.15 -1.58
N ILE A 261 8.87 8.20 -2.53
CA ILE A 261 9.69 8.10 -3.74
C ILE A 261 8.78 8.41 -4.94
N LYS A 262 8.95 9.58 -5.54
CA LYS A 262 8.21 10.03 -6.74
C LYS A 262 8.99 9.80 -8.02
N GLU A 263 10.30 9.95 -7.94
CA GLU A 263 11.20 9.84 -9.07
C GLU A 263 11.18 8.42 -9.63
N LYS A 264 10.97 8.30 -10.94
CA LYS A 264 11.06 7.03 -11.66
C LYS A 264 12.46 6.87 -12.24
N PRO A 265 13.02 5.64 -12.22
CA PRO A 265 14.28 5.39 -12.92
C PRO A 265 14.23 5.86 -14.37
N ALA A 266 15.38 6.34 -14.88
CA ALA A 266 15.49 6.87 -16.24
C ALA A 266 14.99 5.86 -17.31
N GLY A 267 14.37 6.36 -18.39
CA GLY A 267 13.90 5.55 -19.51
C GLY A 267 12.42 5.13 -19.46
N ARG A 268 11.70 5.34 -18.35
CA ARG A 268 10.28 4.97 -18.24
C ARG A 268 9.36 6.06 -18.77
N LYS A 269 8.46 5.69 -19.70
CA LYS A 269 7.40 6.56 -20.18
C LYS A 269 6.12 6.41 -19.34
N PRO A 270 5.33 7.48 -19.15
CA PRO A 270 4.01 7.39 -18.55
C PRO A 270 3.12 6.42 -19.34
N VAL A 271 2.29 5.66 -18.64
CA VAL A 271 1.27 4.82 -19.27
C VAL A 271 0.08 5.70 -19.63
N GLU A 272 -0.22 5.80 -20.92
CA GLU A 272 -1.43 6.46 -21.39
C GLU A 272 -2.66 5.69 -20.90
N THR A 273 -3.59 6.37 -20.26
CA THR A 273 -4.79 5.73 -19.70
C THR A 273 -6.02 6.29 -20.38
N GLU A 274 -6.89 5.42 -20.87
CA GLU A 274 -8.13 5.77 -21.55
C GLU A 274 -9.32 5.07 -20.89
N TRP A 275 -10.37 5.83 -20.60
CA TRP A 275 -11.63 5.26 -20.17
C TRP A 275 -12.54 5.04 -21.38
N VAL A 276 -12.98 3.80 -21.59
CA VAL A 276 -13.93 3.38 -22.62
C VAL A 276 -15.31 3.19 -21.96
N PRO A 277 -16.25 4.15 -22.10
CA PRO A 277 -17.54 4.12 -21.42
C PRO A 277 -18.53 3.17 -22.12
N ALA A 278 -18.21 1.88 -22.14
CA ALA A 278 -19.01 0.85 -22.80
C ALA A 278 -19.08 -0.43 -21.96
N LYS A 279 -20.11 -1.23 -22.19
CA LYS A 279 -20.19 -2.58 -21.63
C LYS A 279 -19.18 -3.48 -22.33
N HIS A 280 -18.64 -4.45 -21.62
CA HIS A 280 -17.70 -5.42 -22.18
C HIS A 280 -18.28 -6.17 -23.40
N SER A 281 -19.57 -6.55 -23.37
CA SER A 281 -20.26 -7.21 -24.48
C SER A 281 -20.27 -6.37 -25.75
N ASP A 282 -20.46 -5.05 -25.64
CA ASP A 282 -20.53 -4.17 -26.78
C ASP A 282 -19.13 -4.05 -27.43
N ILE A 283 -18.09 -3.97 -26.62
CA ILE A 283 -16.70 -3.92 -27.08
C ILE A 283 -16.25 -5.22 -27.71
N LEU A 284 -16.63 -6.37 -27.14
CA LEU A 284 -16.29 -7.69 -27.71
C LEU A 284 -17.00 -7.97 -29.03
N ASN A 285 -18.21 -7.42 -29.23
CA ASN A 285 -18.94 -7.51 -30.50
C ASN A 285 -18.46 -6.52 -31.55
N ASP A 286 -17.77 -5.44 -31.17
CA ASP A 286 -17.19 -4.46 -32.09
C ASP A 286 -15.73 -4.81 -32.43
N ILE A 287 -15.56 -5.75 -33.36
CA ILE A 287 -14.24 -6.25 -33.78
C ILE A 287 -13.34 -5.18 -34.43
N VAL A 288 -13.92 -4.07 -34.89
CA VAL A 288 -13.18 -2.96 -35.48
C VAL A 288 -12.94 -1.81 -34.51
N HIS A 289 -13.28 -1.99 -33.24
CA HIS A 289 -13.02 -1.00 -32.22
C HIS A 289 -11.53 -0.61 -32.18
N PRO A 290 -11.18 0.68 -32.10
CA PRO A 290 -9.79 1.16 -32.13
C PRO A 290 -8.86 0.46 -31.14
N MET A 291 -9.38 0.09 -29.97
CA MET A 291 -8.64 -0.66 -28.95
C MET A 291 -8.16 -2.03 -29.48
N TRP A 292 -9.02 -2.80 -30.18
CA TRP A 292 -8.63 -4.10 -30.73
C TRP A 292 -7.68 -3.96 -31.91
N CYS A 293 -7.85 -2.90 -32.72
CA CYS A 293 -6.94 -2.59 -33.81
C CYS A 293 -5.53 -2.29 -33.28
N ASP A 294 -5.42 -1.51 -32.20
CA ASP A 294 -4.15 -1.21 -31.54
C ASP A 294 -3.52 -2.48 -30.93
N LEU A 295 -4.31 -3.31 -30.21
CA LEU A 295 -3.81 -4.56 -29.68
C LEU A 295 -3.27 -5.51 -30.77
N ASN A 296 -4.02 -5.70 -31.87
CA ASN A 296 -3.57 -6.53 -33.00
C ASN A 296 -2.26 -6.00 -33.60
N SER A 297 -2.13 -4.68 -33.74
CA SER A 297 -0.91 -4.04 -34.23
C SER A 297 0.29 -4.29 -33.31
N GLU A 298 0.10 -4.15 -31.99
CA GLU A 298 1.14 -4.40 -31.00
C GLU A 298 1.57 -5.88 -30.94
N ILE A 299 0.61 -6.80 -31.00
CA ILE A 299 0.90 -8.23 -31.07
C ILE A 299 1.68 -8.58 -32.35
N ALA A 300 1.29 -8.01 -33.47
CA ALA A 300 2.01 -8.19 -34.74
C ALA A 300 3.43 -7.61 -34.71
N ALA A 301 3.66 -6.58 -33.88
CA ALA A 301 5.00 -6.01 -33.61
C ALA A 301 5.83 -6.85 -32.63
N GLY A 302 5.28 -7.95 -32.08
CA GLY A 302 5.95 -8.83 -31.13
C GLY A 302 5.82 -8.40 -29.67
N HIS A 303 4.96 -7.45 -29.36
CA HIS A 303 4.69 -7.02 -28.00
C HIS A 303 3.57 -7.85 -27.36
N GLN A 304 3.46 -7.76 -26.03
CA GLN A 304 2.53 -8.56 -25.25
C GLN A 304 1.46 -7.69 -24.58
N ALA A 305 0.30 -8.29 -24.29
CA ALA A 305 -0.81 -7.61 -23.65
C ALA A 305 -1.42 -8.40 -22.48
N PHE A 306 -1.90 -7.66 -21.48
CA PHE A 306 -2.77 -8.19 -20.43
C PHE A 306 -4.23 -7.86 -20.71
N ILE A 307 -5.12 -8.82 -20.44
CA ILE A 307 -6.57 -8.59 -20.43
C ILE A 307 -7.09 -9.07 -19.08
N ILE A 308 -7.63 -8.15 -18.29
CA ILE A 308 -8.07 -8.42 -16.92
C ILE A 308 -9.56 -8.60 -16.87
N ALA A 309 -10.01 -9.75 -16.33
CA ALA A 309 -11.38 -10.03 -15.97
C ALA A 309 -11.57 -9.83 -14.45
N PRO A 310 -12.62 -9.14 -14.00
CA PRO A 310 -12.83 -8.93 -12.56
C PRO A 310 -13.20 -10.21 -11.82
N ARG A 311 -13.59 -11.29 -12.51
CA ARG A 311 -14.06 -12.57 -11.93
C ARG A 311 -13.55 -13.78 -12.69
N VAL A 312 -13.64 -14.94 -12.03
CA VAL A 312 -13.27 -16.25 -12.60
C VAL A 312 -14.46 -16.95 -13.23
N GLU A 313 -15.68 -16.79 -12.69
CA GLU A 313 -16.92 -17.45 -13.14
C GLU A 313 -17.96 -16.45 -13.67
N GLU A 314 -18.83 -16.93 -14.54
CA GLU A 314 -19.90 -16.15 -15.16
C GLU A 314 -20.89 -15.60 -14.14
N THR A 315 -21.18 -14.31 -14.25
CA THR A 315 -22.33 -13.64 -13.63
C THR A 315 -22.83 -12.61 -14.62
N SER A 316 -24.13 -12.32 -14.65
CA SER A 316 -24.81 -11.51 -15.67
C SER A 316 -24.21 -10.13 -15.99
N ASP A 317 -23.30 -9.60 -15.15
CA ASP A 317 -22.90 -8.18 -15.25
C ASP A 317 -21.40 -7.94 -15.45
N ALA A 318 -20.55 -8.99 -15.53
CA ALA A 318 -19.12 -8.84 -15.82
C ALA A 318 -18.54 -10.08 -16.47
N PRO A 319 -17.62 -9.94 -17.44
CA PRO A 319 -17.04 -11.08 -18.13
C PRO A 319 -16.19 -11.92 -17.19
N SER A 320 -16.30 -13.21 -17.36
CA SER A 320 -15.42 -14.18 -16.72
C SER A 320 -14.15 -14.40 -17.55
N VAL A 321 -13.11 -14.94 -16.91
CA VAL A 321 -11.88 -15.35 -17.61
C VAL A 321 -12.18 -16.35 -18.72
N THR A 322 -13.11 -17.28 -18.49
CA THR A 322 -13.48 -18.31 -19.46
C THR A 322 -14.22 -17.74 -20.66
N GLU A 323 -15.16 -16.81 -20.42
CA GLU A 323 -15.92 -16.10 -21.46
C GLU A 323 -14.98 -15.30 -22.35
N LEU A 324 -14.10 -14.47 -21.74
CA LEU A 324 -13.11 -13.70 -22.48
C LEU A 324 -12.19 -14.59 -23.32
N ASN A 325 -11.76 -15.74 -22.82
CA ASN A 325 -10.90 -16.65 -23.60
C ASN A 325 -11.58 -17.19 -24.85
N ASN A 326 -12.89 -17.35 -24.84
CA ASN A 326 -13.65 -17.82 -26.01
C ASN A 326 -13.88 -16.67 -27.02
N GLU A 327 -14.27 -15.51 -26.53
CA GLU A 327 -14.64 -14.36 -27.38
C GLU A 327 -13.43 -13.66 -28.00
N LEU A 328 -12.32 -13.59 -27.26
CA LEU A 328 -11.09 -12.94 -27.75
C LEU A 328 -10.46 -13.65 -28.95
N LYS A 329 -10.74 -14.94 -29.16
CA LYS A 329 -10.29 -15.65 -30.36
C LYS A 329 -10.88 -15.05 -31.64
N THR A 330 -12.03 -14.37 -31.57
CA THR A 330 -12.65 -13.70 -32.68
C THR A 330 -12.01 -12.33 -32.96
N VAL A 331 -11.71 -11.57 -31.91
CA VAL A 331 -11.14 -10.20 -32.06
C VAL A 331 -9.60 -10.21 -32.17
N LEU A 332 -8.94 -11.26 -31.67
CA LEU A 332 -7.49 -11.45 -31.72
C LEU A 332 -7.14 -12.83 -32.30
N PRO A 333 -7.46 -13.09 -33.59
CA PRO A 333 -7.42 -14.44 -34.17
C PRO A 333 -6.01 -15.04 -34.30
N THR A 334 -4.98 -14.21 -34.33
CA THR A 334 -3.58 -14.64 -34.47
C THR A 334 -2.82 -14.72 -33.14
N ALA A 335 -3.42 -14.25 -32.04
CA ALA A 335 -2.77 -14.17 -30.75
C ALA A 335 -2.69 -15.54 -30.06
N ARG A 336 -1.53 -15.83 -29.49
CA ARG A 336 -1.32 -16.97 -28.58
C ARG A 336 -1.78 -16.56 -27.19
N ILE A 337 -2.94 -17.05 -26.77
CA ILE A 337 -3.61 -16.60 -25.55
C ILE A 337 -3.36 -17.60 -24.42
N GLY A 338 -2.86 -17.12 -23.29
CA GLY A 338 -2.79 -17.85 -22.03
C GLY A 338 -3.84 -17.35 -21.05
N VAL A 339 -4.21 -18.23 -20.09
CA VAL A 339 -5.23 -17.95 -19.07
C VAL A 339 -4.65 -18.24 -17.70
N VAL A 340 -4.81 -17.30 -16.74
CA VAL A 340 -4.43 -17.52 -15.34
C VAL A 340 -5.47 -16.97 -14.37
N HIS A 341 -5.84 -17.78 -13.37
CA HIS A 341 -6.81 -17.38 -12.35
C HIS A 341 -6.59 -18.12 -11.01
N GLY A 342 -7.18 -17.61 -9.94
CA GLY A 342 -6.96 -18.09 -8.57
C GLY A 342 -7.41 -19.52 -8.27
N LYS A 343 -8.24 -20.14 -9.13
CA LYS A 343 -8.68 -21.54 -8.97
C LYS A 343 -7.72 -22.56 -9.57
N MET A 344 -6.74 -22.12 -10.36
CA MET A 344 -5.70 -23.00 -10.91
C MET A 344 -4.72 -23.40 -9.80
N LYS A 345 -4.10 -24.59 -9.96
CA LYS A 345 -3.00 -25.00 -9.10
C LYS A 345 -1.80 -24.07 -9.28
N VAL A 346 -1.04 -23.84 -8.22
CA VAL A 346 0.12 -22.93 -8.24
C VAL A 346 1.12 -23.30 -9.34
N ALA A 347 1.38 -24.60 -9.55
CA ALA A 347 2.27 -25.08 -10.61
C ALA A 347 1.78 -24.71 -12.02
N GLU A 348 0.46 -24.84 -12.27
CA GLU A 348 -0.15 -24.47 -13.55
C GLU A 348 -0.11 -22.95 -13.79
N GLN A 349 -0.33 -22.16 -12.73
CA GLN A 349 -0.18 -20.70 -12.79
C GLN A 349 1.26 -20.31 -13.14
N GLU A 350 2.24 -20.93 -12.47
CA GLU A 350 3.67 -20.68 -12.71
C GLU A 350 4.09 -21.05 -14.15
N GLU A 351 3.58 -22.14 -14.69
CA GLU A 351 3.84 -22.58 -16.07
C GLU A 351 3.33 -21.55 -17.09
N VAL A 352 2.06 -21.15 -17.00
CA VAL A 352 1.46 -20.15 -17.91
C VAL A 352 2.19 -18.81 -17.78
N MET A 353 2.51 -18.41 -16.55
CA MET A 353 3.23 -17.16 -16.30
C MET A 353 4.65 -17.16 -16.88
N ASN A 354 5.34 -18.30 -16.81
CA ASN A 354 6.68 -18.45 -17.40
C ASN A 354 6.62 -18.42 -18.93
N SER A 355 5.64 -19.12 -19.55
CA SER A 355 5.41 -19.07 -21.00
C SER A 355 5.12 -17.64 -21.47
N PHE A 356 4.35 -16.87 -20.69
CA PHE A 356 4.09 -15.48 -21.02
C PHE A 356 5.35 -14.61 -20.87
N ARG A 357 6.15 -14.77 -19.81
CA ARG A 357 7.43 -14.06 -19.64
C ARG A 357 8.44 -14.35 -20.73
N ASN A 358 8.46 -15.59 -21.21
CA ASN A 358 9.37 -16.03 -22.28
C ASN A 358 8.92 -15.58 -23.68
N GLY A 359 7.77 -14.90 -23.82
CA GLY A 359 7.24 -14.48 -25.12
C GLY A 359 6.62 -15.64 -25.94
N GLU A 360 6.33 -16.78 -25.31
CA GLU A 360 5.63 -17.89 -25.94
C GLU A 360 4.13 -17.61 -26.09
N LEU A 361 3.59 -16.67 -25.30
CA LEU A 361 2.23 -16.18 -25.32
C LEU A 361 2.23 -14.67 -25.62
N ASP A 362 1.26 -14.21 -26.41
CA ASP A 362 1.12 -12.80 -26.81
C ASP A 362 0.13 -12.07 -25.88
N VAL A 363 -0.89 -12.78 -25.41
CA VAL A 363 -1.93 -12.24 -24.54
C VAL A 363 -2.10 -13.12 -23.31
N LEU A 364 -2.15 -12.47 -22.16
CA LEU A 364 -2.50 -13.14 -20.90
C LEU A 364 -3.85 -12.63 -20.40
N ILE A 365 -4.86 -13.52 -20.41
CA ILE A 365 -6.13 -13.25 -19.73
C ILE A 365 -5.97 -13.64 -18.27
N ALA A 366 -6.26 -12.71 -17.37
CA ALA A 366 -6.11 -12.97 -15.97
C ALA A 366 -7.25 -12.41 -15.12
N SER A 367 -7.53 -13.07 -14.00
CA SER A 367 -8.26 -12.45 -12.91
C SER A 367 -7.35 -11.47 -12.16
N THR A 368 -7.89 -10.76 -11.19
CA THR A 368 -7.13 -9.79 -10.35
C THR A 368 -5.92 -10.40 -9.62
N ILE A 369 -5.69 -11.71 -9.70
CA ILE A 369 -4.53 -12.38 -9.11
C ILE A 369 -3.19 -11.82 -9.59
N ILE A 370 -3.13 -11.26 -10.82
CA ILE A 370 -1.92 -10.63 -11.34
C ILE A 370 -1.66 -9.22 -10.81
N GLU A 371 -2.57 -8.67 -10.00
CA GLU A 371 -2.36 -7.41 -9.30
C GLU A 371 -1.05 -7.41 -8.51
N VAL A 372 -0.59 -8.61 -8.09
CA VAL A 372 0.59 -8.75 -7.27
C VAL A 372 1.70 -9.52 -8.00
N GLY A 373 2.83 -8.86 -8.21
CA GLY A 373 4.11 -9.50 -8.41
C GLY A 373 4.48 -10.01 -9.81
N VAL A 374 3.79 -9.63 -10.89
CA VAL A 374 4.18 -10.08 -12.24
C VAL A 374 4.94 -9.00 -13.00
N ASP A 375 6.19 -9.28 -13.36
CA ASP A 375 7.03 -8.43 -14.20
C ASP A 375 7.20 -9.05 -15.59
N VAL A 376 6.69 -8.36 -16.62
CA VAL A 376 6.80 -8.77 -18.03
C VAL A 376 7.20 -7.55 -18.86
N PRO A 377 8.50 -7.37 -19.12
CA PRO A 377 8.99 -6.20 -19.85
C PRO A 377 8.40 -6.04 -21.26
N GLY A 378 8.02 -7.14 -21.93
CA GLY A 378 7.41 -7.13 -23.26
C GLY A 378 5.95 -6.65 -23.30
N ALA A 379 5.30 -6.49 -22.16
CA ALA A 379 3.91 -6.08 -22.10
C ALA A 379 3.76 -4.56 -22.22
N THR A 380 3.13 -4.11 -23.31
CA THR A 380 2.89 -2.69 -23.61
C THR A 380 1.42 -2.29 -23.48
N ARG A 381 0.50 -3.24 -23.45
CA ARG A 381 -0.94 -3.00 -23.42
C ARG A 381 -1.62 -3.72 -22.27
N ILE A 382 -2.58 -3.06 -21.64
CA ILE A 382 -3.45 -3.66 -20.64
C ILE A 382 -4.89 -3.19 -20.84
N VAL A 383 -5.82 -4.14 -20.89
CA VAL A 383 -7.26 -3.89 -20.93
C VAL A 383 -7.89 -4.39 -19.65
N ILE A 384 -8.61 -3.55 -18.93
CA ILE A 384 -9.28 -3.90 -17.68
C ILE A 384 -10.78 -3.87 -17.91
N MET A 385 -11.38 -5.05 -18.07
CA MET A 385 -12.82 -5.22 -18.26
C MET A 385 -13.58 -5.05 -16.95
N GLY A 386 -14.72 -4.35 -16.98
CA GLY A 386 -15.52 -4.09 -15.78
C GLY A 386 -14.76 -3.30 -14.71
N ALA A 387 -13.97 -2.30 -15.10
CA ALA A 387 -13.05 -1.56 -14.25
C ALA A 387 -13.73 -0.93 -13.01
N GLU A 388 -15.00 -0.57 -13.09
CA GLU A 388 -15.78 0.00 -11.96
C GLU A 388 -15.88 -0.93 -10.73
N ARG A 389 -15.68 -2.24 -10.93
CA ARG A 389 -15.75 -3.26 -9.87
C ARG A 389 -14.47 -3.33 -9.04
N LEU A 390 -13.42 -2.70 -9.52
CA LEU A 390 -12.12 -2.65 -8.86
C LEU A 390 -11.92 -1.33 -8.12
N GLY A 391 -11.24 -1.38 -6.99
CA GLY A 391 -10.82 -0.19 -6.27
C GLY A 391 -9.74 0.58 -7.02
N ALA A 392 -9.60 1.88 -6.74
CA ALA A 392 -8.61 2.75 -7.37
C ALA A 392 -7.17 2.22 -7.22
N SER A 393 -6.86 1.69 -6.03
CA SER A 393 -5.55 1.08 -5.73
C SER A 393 -5.28 -0.14 -6.64
N SER A 394 -6.26 -1.05 -6.79
CA SER A 394 -6.14 -2.22 -7.67
C SER A 394 -5.96 -1.82 -9.13
N LEU A 395 -6.74 -0.85 -9.60
CA LEU A 395 -6.64 -0.34 -10.97
C LEU A 395 -5.27 0.29 -11.23
N HIS A 396 -4.75 1.07 -10.29
CA HIS A 396 -3.42 1.66 -10.38
C HIS A 396 -2.32 0.58 -10.40
N GLN A 397 -2.40 -0.43 -9.55
CA GLN A 397 -1.45 -1.54 -9.52
C GLN A 397 -1.48 -2.36 -10.82
N LEU A 398 -2.66 -2.58 -11.39
CA LEU A 398 -2.83 -3.23 -12.69
C LEU A 398 -2.26 -2.39 -13.84
N ARG A 399 -2.56 -1.08 -13.87
CA ARG A 399 -1.95 -0.14 -14.84
C ARG A 399 -0.43 -0.21 -14.82
N GLY A 400 0.17 -0.31 -13.65
CA GLY A 400 1.61 -0.43 -13.47
C GLY A 400 2.22 -1.77 -13.91
N ARG A 401 1.42 -2.71 -14.45
CA ARG A 401 1.93 -3.95 -15.07
C ARG A 401 2.51 -3.72 -16.46
N VAL A 402 2.19 -2.62 -17.09
CA VAL A 402 2.78 -2.16 -18.35
C VAL A 402 3.64 -0.90 -18.13
N GLY A 403 4.38 -0.45 -19.14
CA GLY A 403 5.27 0.71 -19.01
C GLY A 403 6.55 0.42 -18.22
N ARG A 404 7.07 -0.80 -18.33
CA ARG A 404 8.30 -1.24 -17.64
C ARG A 404 9.54 -1.20 -18.51
N ASN A 405 9.38 -0.75 -19.74
CA ASN A 405 10.43 -0.53 -20.75
C ASN A 405 10.27 0.88 -21.33
N ASP A 406 11.07 1.21 -22.34
CA ASP A 406 11.06 2.50 -23.04
C ASP A 406 9.94 2.62 -24.09
N LEU A 407 9.12 1.58 -24.27
CA LEU A 407 8.06 1.54 -25.27
C LEU A 407 6.82 2.31 -24.77
N PRO A 408 6.10 2.99 -25.68
CA PRO A 408 4.81 3.59 -25.34
C PRO A 408 3.83 2.52 -24.86
N SER A 409 3.24 2.73 -23.70
CA SER A 409 2.32 1.77 -23.10
C SER A 409 0.95 2.38 -22.84
N LYS A 410 -0.09 1.56 -22.97
CA LYS A 410 -1.47 2.02 -22.87
C LYS A 410 -2.33 1.11 -21.98
N CYS A 411 -3.21 1.74 -21.21
CA CYS A 411 -4.17 1.10 -20.33
C CYS A 411 -5.59 1.52 -20.72
N TRP A 412 -6.48 0.58 -21.01
CA TRP A 412 -7.90 0.84 -21.22
C TRP A 412 -8.72 0.36 -20.03
N LEU A 413 -9.59 1.25 -19.55
CA LEU A 413 -10.57 0.98 -18.50
C LEU A 413 -11.93 0.80 -19.16
N VAL A 414 -12.37 -0.43 -19.39
CA VAL A 414 -13.63 -0.73 -20.09
C VAL A 414 -14.74 -0.88 -19.04
N THR A 415 -15.64 0.10 -19.01
CA THR A 415 -16.80 0.08 -18.09
C THR A 415 -17.76 1.23 -18.41
N PRO A 416 -19.09 1.03 -18.32
CA PRO A 416 -20.06 2.12 -18.47
C PRO A 416 -19.99 3.14 -17.32
N ALA A 417 -19.51 2.74 -16.13
CA ALA A 417 -19.38 3.57 -14.93
C ALA A 417 -20.66 4.40 -14.65
N GLU A 418 -21.76 3.71 -14.34
CA GLU A 418 -23.11 4.34 -14.21
C GLU A 418 -23.21 5.25 -12.97
N SER A 419 -22.44 4.98 -11.90
CA SER A 419 -22.46 5.80 -10.68
C SER A 419 -21.48 6.97 -10.76
N LYS A 420 -21.82 8.11 -10.13
CA LYS A 420 -20.93 9.28 -10.02
C LYS A 420 -19.57 8.92 -9.38
N SER A 421 -19.57 8.01 -8.41
CA SER A 421 -18.36 7.54 -7.74
C SER A 421 -17.48 6.72 -8.69
N ALA A 422 -18.06 5.85 -9.55
CA ALA A 422 -17.33 5.11 -10.55
C ALA A 422 -16.73 6.04 -11.62
N GLN A 423 -17.52 7.02 -12.11
CA GLN A 423 -17.04 8.02 -13.07
C GLN A 423 -15.87 8.83 -12.53
N ALA A 424 -15.98 9.34 -11.31
CA ALA A 424 -14.90 10.10 -10.68
C ALA A 424 -13.64 9.27 -10.51
N ARG A 425 -13.76 7.97 -10.18
CA ARG A 425 -12.61 7.04 -10.10
C ARG A 425 -11.96 6.82 -11.46
N MET A 426 -12.75 6.62 -12.53
CA MET A 426 -12.21 6.48 -13.91
C MET A 426 -11.47 7.75 -14.33
N ASN A 427 -12.08 8.92 -14.10
CA ASN A 427 -11.43 10.20 -14.41
C ASN A 427 -10.14 10.40 -13.62
N ALA A 428 -10.12 10.10 -12.32
CA ALA A 428 -8.91 10.19 -11.51
C ALA A 428 -7.76 9.33 -12.06
N LEU A 429 -8.05 8.14 -12.57
CA LEU A 429 -7.05 7.25 -13.18
C LEU A 429 -6.57 7.76 -14.56
N VAL A 430 -7.40 8.46 -15.30
CA VAL A 430 -7.04 9.09 -16.57
C VAL A 430 -6.18 10.33 -16.33
N GLU A 431 -6.55 11.18 -15.38
CA GLU A 431 -5.90 12.47 -15.10
C GLU A 431 -4.58 12.33 -14.32
N HIS A 432 -4.49 11.32 -13.43
CA HIS A 432 -3.34 11.16 -12.54
C HIS A 432 -2.53 9.90 -12.86
N SER A 433 -1.22 10.07 -12.91
CA SER A 433 -0.27 8.94 -13.01
C SER A 433 0.21 8.44 -11.65
N ASP A 434 0.15 9.27 -10.61
CA ASP A 434 0.62 9.01 -9.27
C ASP A 434 -0.43 8.28 -8.42
N GLY A 435 -0.03 7.19 -7.76
CA GLY A 435 -0.92 6.36 -6.93
C GLY A 435 -1.46 7.09 -5.71
N PHE A 436 -0.74 8.09 -5.19
CA PHE A 436 -1.19 8.90 -4.06
C PHE A 436 -2.34 9.83 -4.47
N ALA A 437 -2.18 10.56 -5.57
CA ALA A 437 -3.22 11.43 -6.10
C ALA A 437 -4.50 10.67 -6.45
N ILE A 438 -4.36 9.45 -7.00
CA ILE A 438 -5.49 8.55 -7.28
C ILE A 438 -6.19 8.10 -6.00
N ALA A 439 -5.43 7.73 -4.96
CA ALA A 439 -5.99 7.32 -3.68
C ALA A 439 -6.71 8.48 -2.97
N GLU A 440 -6.15 9.69 -3.04
CA GLU A 440 -6.77 10.91 -2.51
C GLU A 440 -8.09 11.21 -3.23
N ALA A 441 -8.11 11.17 -4.56
CA ALA A 441 -9.32 11.39 -5.36
C ALA A 441 -10.41 10.33 -5.10
N ASP A 442 -10.05 9.04 -4.92
CA ASP A 442 -10.99 7.96 -4.58
C ASP A 442 -11.57 8.14 -3.16
N THR A 443 -10.76 8.66 -2.22
CA THR A 443 -11.19 8.95 -0.85
C THR A 443 -12.26 10.05 -0.82
N VAL A 444 -12.04 11.12 -1.55
CA VAL A 444 -13.01 12.24 -1.70
C VAL A 444 -14.35 11.74 -2.24
N THR A 445 -14.32 10.76 -3.15
CA THR A 445 -15.51 10.31 -3.88
C THR A 445 -16.33 9.26 -3.12
N ARG A 446 -15.71 8.44 -2.27
CA ARG A 446 -16.40 7.36 -1.52
C ARG A 446 -17.19 7.87 -0.33
N GLY A 447 -16.92 9.10 0.13
CA GLY A 447 -17.42 9.57 1.43
C GLY A 447 -16.70 8.83 2.57
N GLU A 448 -16.25 9.55 3.57
CA GLU A 448 -15.29 9.10 4.61
C GLU A 448 -15.86 8.10 5.63
N GLY A 449 -16.73 7.17 5.20
CA GLY A 449 -17.53 6.32 6.08
C GLY A 449 -16.76 5.43 7.05
N ASP A 450 -15.48 5.03 6.79
CA ASP A 450 -14.85 3.96 7.56
C ASP A 450 -13.33 4.06 7.76
N ILE A 451 -12.75 5.25 7.66
CA ILE A 451 -11.29 5.38 7.57
C ILE A 451 -10.58 5.13 8.92
N LEU A 452 -11.25 5.34 10.04
CA LEU A 452 -10.60 5.43 11.36
C LEU A 452 -10.94 4.31 12.35
N THR A 453 -11.85 3.39 12.02
CA THR A 453 -12.25 2.33 12.94
C THR A 453 -11.65 0.98 12.57
N GLN A 454 -11.22 0.22 13.59
CA GLN A 454 -10.69 -1.15 13.46
C GLN A 454 -11.73 -2.18 13.00
N SER A 455 -13.02 -1.81 12.93
CA SER A 455 -14.09 -2.75 12.57
C SER A 455 -14.28 -2.80 11.06
N GLN A 456 -14.17 -3.99 10.49
CA GLN A 456 -14.55 -4.29 9.09
C GLN A 456 -16.07 -4.14 8.82
N HIS A 457 -16.85 -3.86 9.87
CA HIS A 457 -18.28 -3.62 9.81
C HIS A 457 -18.58 -2.42 10.69
N GLY A 458 -18.87 -1.26 10.13
CA GLY A 458 -19.28 -0.26 11.03
C GLY A 458 -19.57 1.14 10.54
N THR A 459 -20.46 1.74 11.26
CA THR A 459 -20.90 3.12 11.16
C THR A 459 -19.74 4.09 11.43
N ASN A 460 -19.68 5.16 10.64
CA ASN A 460 -18.75 6.27 10.83
C ASN A 460 -18.95 6.86 12.24
N LYS A 461 -17.91 6.78 13.08
CA LYS A 461 -17.94 7.29 14.45
C LYS A 461 -17.86 8.82 14.52
N ASN A 462 -17.23 9.44 13.51
CA ASN A 462 -17.18 10.89 13.38
C ASN A 462 -18.46 11.40 12.73
N ARG A 463 -19.16 12.30 13.42
CA ARG A 463 -20.45 12.86 12.95
C ARG A 463 -20.26 14.08 12.05
N PHE A 464 -19.26 14.91 12.36
CA PHE A 464 -19.02 16.20 11.73
C PHE A 464 -17.72 16.23 10.93
N LEU A 465 -16.71 15.50 11.36
CA LEU A 465 -15.41 15.49 10.71
C LEU A 465 -15.47 14.89 9.30
N ARG A 466 -14.98 15.67 8.33
CA ARG A 466 -14.75 15.26 6.94
C ARG A 466 -13.33 15.68 6.57
N LEU A 467 -12.44 14.72 6.30
CA LEU A 467 -11.01 15.00 6.08
C LEU A 467 -10.74 15.93 4.90
N ASN A 468 -11.48 15.76 3.81
CA ASN A 468 -11.36 16.60 2.61
C ASN A 468 -11.75 18.07 2.89
N GLU A 469 -12.77 18.31 3.74
CA GLU A 469 -13.29 19.63 4.06
C GLU A 469 -12.51 20.28 5.21
N HIS A 470 -12.10 19.49 6.21
CA HIS A 470 -11.57 19.95 7.48
C HIS A 470 -10.04 19.74 7.64
N ARG A 471 -9.32 19.43 6.57
CA ARG A 471 -7.87 19.20 6.58
C ARG A 471 -7.08 20.41 7.14
N HIS A 472 -7.56 21.61 6.88
CA HIS A 472 -6.97 22.86 7.36
C HIS A 472 -6.99 22.99 8.90
N LEU A 473 -7.87 22.25 9.60
CA LEU A 473 -7.96 22.22 11.05
C LEU A 473 -6.94 21.29 11.73
N ILE A 474 -6.29 20.38 10.98
CA ILE A 474 -5.37 19.38 11.52
C ILE A 474 -4.20 20.00 12.31
N PRO A 475 -3.48 21.03 11.81
CA PRO A 475 -2.35 21.61 12.53
C PRO A 475 -2.76 22.15 13.90
N SER A 476 -3.87 22.89 13.98
CA SER A 476 -4.40 23.45 15.22
C SER A 476 -4.88 22.37 16.20
N ALA A 477 -5.45 21.28 15.70
CA ALA A 477 -5.87 20.14 16.52
C ALA A 477 -4.66 19.38 17.10
N ILE A 478 -3.58 19.21 16.32
CA ILE A 478 -2.31 18.62 16.78
C ILE A 478 -1.72 19.46 17.91
N GLU A 479 -1.62 20.78 17.71
CA GLU A 479 -1.09 21.70 18.70
C GLU A 479 -1.89 21.68 20.00
N SER A 480 -3.22 21.73 19.89
CA SER A 480 -4.11 21.67 21.05
C SER A 480 -4.00 20.35 21.80
N ALA A 481 -3.97 19.21 21.10
CA ALA A 481 -3.77 17.91 21.73
C ALA A 481 -2.41 17.82 22.45
N THR A 482 -1.35 18.37 21.87
CA THR A 482 -0.02 18.43 22.48
C THR A 482 -0.03 19.24 23.79
N ARG A 483 -0.68 20.40 23.80
CA ARG A 483 -0.85 21.22 25.00
C ARG A 483 -1.66 20.52 26.09
N ILE A 484 -2.77 19.87 25.71
CA ILE A 484 -3.63 19.12 26.62
C ILE A 484 -2.86 17.98 27.27
N LEU A 485 -2.14 17.20 26.49
CA LEU A 485 -1.36 16.05 26.97
C LEU A 485 -0.10 16.45 27.76
N ALA A 486 0.35 17.69 27.63
CA ALA A 486 1.44 18.24 28.46
C ALA A 486 0.98 18.47 29.92
N ASN A 487 -0.32 18.69 30.16
CA ASN A 487 -0.89 18.82 31.49
C ASN A 487 -1.26 17.44 32.07
N PRO A 488 -0.63 16.96 33.16
CA PRO A 488 -0.85 15.62 33.68
C PRO A 488 -2.30 15.30 34.05
N THR A 489 -3.03 16.30 34.57
CA THR A 489 -4.43 16.12 34.99
C THR A 489 -5.38 16.14 33.78
N HIS A 490 -5.24 17.14 32.93
CA HIS A 490 -6.10 17.28 31.74
C HIS A 490 -5.80 16.19 30.72
N GLY A 491 -4.52 15.81 30.53
CA GLY A 491 -4.14 14.75 29.60
C GLY A 491 -4.73 13.40 29.95
N LYS A 492 -4.78 13.02 31.23
CA LYS A 492 -5.40 11.78 31.67
C LYS A 492 -6.94 11.78 31.44
N LEU A 493 -7.59 12.89 31.77
CA LEU A 493 -9.03 13.04 31.55
C LEU A 493 -9.37 13.06 30.07
N ALA A 494 -8.58 13.75 29.25
CA ALA A 494 -8.75 13.82 27.82
C ALA A 494 -8.61 12.46 27.14
N LEU A 495 -7.62 11.65 27.55
CA LEU A 495 -7.46 10.28 27.05
C LEU A 495 -8.68 9.41 27.39
N GLN A 496 -9.16 9.46 28.64
CA GLN A 496 -10.32 8.70 29.06
C GLN A 496 -11.60 9.13 28.33
N ASP A 497 -11.79 10.45 28.09
CA ASP A 497 -12.94 10.98 27.35
C ASP A 497 -12.89 10.54 25.87
N ALA A 498 -11.70 10.64 25.25
CA ALA A 498 -11.50 10.25 23.89
C ALA A 498 -11.68 8.73 23.65
N GLU A 499 -11.14 7.90 24.53
CA GLU A 499 -11.34 6.45 24.50
C GLU A 499 -12.83 6.10 24.64
N LYS A 500 -13.54 6.69 25.59
CA LYS A 500 -14.99 6.50 25.73
C LYS A 500 -15.80 6.94 24.52
N PHE A 501 -15.42 8.05 23.88
CA PHE A 501 -16.09 8.54 22.67
C PHE A 501 -16.00 7.53 21.52
N PHE A 502 -14.86 6.86 21.39
CA PHE A 502 -14.65 5.87 20.35
C PHE A 502 -15.12 4.45 20.75
N ASP A 503 -15.21 4.10 22.04
CA ASP A 503 -15.72 2.81 22.52
C ASP A 503 -17.25 2.75 22.62
N ASN A 504 -17.91 3.80 23.11
CA ASN A 504 -19.36 3.83 23.35
C ASN A 504 -20.23 3.99 22.10
N SER A 505 -19.68 3.97 20.91
CA SER A 505 -20.45 4.11 19.67
C SER A 505 -21.07 2.79 19.17
N THR A 506 -21.03 1.73 19.97
CA THR A 506 -21.68 0.44 19.70
C THR A 506 -23.10 0.33 20.27
N ASP A 507 -23.57 1.30 21.08
CA ASP A 507 -24.84 1.23 21.82
C ASP A 507 -25.78 2.40 21.54
N LEU A 508 -25.94 2.82 20.27
CA LEU A 508 -27.07 3.69 19.88
C LEU A 508 -27.56 3.36 18.47
#